data_f839d397c386b5586305cd7ea0d31d97
#
_entry.id   f839d397c386b5586305cd7ea0d31d97
#
_cell.length_a   1.000
_cell.length_b   1.000
_cell.length_c   1.000
_cell.angle_alpha   90.00
_cell.angle_beta   90.00
_cell.angle_gamma   90.00
#
_symmetry.space_group_name_H-M   'P 1'
#
loop_
_entity.id
_entity.type
_entity.pdbx_description
1 polymer ?
#
loop_
_entity_poly.entity_id
_entity_poly.type
_entity_poly.pdbx_seq_one_letter_code
_entity_poly.pdbx_strand_id
1 'polypeptide(L)'
;LILLQEGSLTLKYEDKEAIITRSNVFDDAPVGLQFNKQVAVEVIANEDSEYLCFQTENDKTYPTTLFNKDNVVVVDRGAGQWNECATRNVRTMVDYKINPNSNIAFGETVNYPGKWSTFIPHLHDQPELYYYRFNRPEGFGASFYGDNVYQIKDRSYICVTEKLAHPQVTAPGYAMNYFWIIRHFDYNPWTGAENVKEHEWLLDPNCKIWPEK
;
A
#
# COMPACT_ATOMS: atom_id res chain seq x y z
N LEU A 1 -7.65 -9.41 7.73
CA LEU A 1 -6.25 -9.16 7.49
C LEU A 1 -5.58 -8.58 8.73
N ILE A 2 -4.48 -9.18 9.14
CA ILE A 2 -3.57 -8.64 10.17
C ILE A 2 -2.25 -8.35 9.47
N LEU A 3 -1.70 -7.15 9.66
CA LEU A 3 -0.41 -6.74 9.08
C LEU A 3 0.45 -6.10 10.17
N LEU A 4 1.57 -6.75 10.50
CA LEU A 4 2.52 -6.24 11.47
C LEU A 4 3.25 -5.03 10.91
N GLN A 5 3.28 -3.95 11.70
CA GLN A 5 4.03 -2.73 11.38
C GLN A 5 5.41 -2.74 12.05
N GLU A 6 5.45 -3.16 13.32
CA GLU A 6 6.65 -3.21 14.14
C GLU A 6 6.43 -4.17 15.32
N GLY A 7 7.46 -4.90 15.76
CA GLY A 7 7.44 -5.79 16.90
C GLY A 7 7.39 -7.27 16.56
N SER A 8 6.79 -8.07 17.43
CA SER A 8 6.69 -9.52 17.30
C SER A 8 5.35 -10.04 17.79
N LEU A 9 4.67 -10.83 16.96
CA LEU A 9 3.39 -11.47 17.27
C LEU A 9 3.47 -12.96 17.06
N THR A 10 2.79 -13.71 17.94
CA THR A 10 2.43 -15.11 17.68
C THR A 10 0.98 -15.14 17.18
N LEU A 11 0.77 -15.71 16.01
CA LEU A 11 -0.54 -15.90 15.40
C LEU A 11 -0.92 -17.39 15.47
N LYS A 12 -2.06 -17.70 16.11
CA LYS A 12 -2.62 -19.06 16.10
C LYS A 12 -3.90 -19.05 15.29
N TYR A 13 -3.96 -19.89 14.28
CA TYR A 13 -5.08 -19.98 13.36
C TYR A 13 -5.19 -21.38 12.78
N GLU A 14 -6.40 -21.86 12.61
CA GLU A 14 -6.61 -23.26 12.24
C GLU A 14 -5.83 -24.17 13.22
N ASP A 15 -5.09 -25.14 12.76
CA ASP A 15 -4.19 -25.98 13.58
C ASP A 15 -2.72 -25.55 13.47
N LYS A 16 -2.46 -24.26 13.25
CA LYS A 16 -1.14 -23.67 13.00
C LYS A 16 -0.79 -22.60 14.01
N GLU A 17 0.49 -22.46 14.24
CA GLU A 17 1.08 -21.35 14.98
C GLU A 17 2.23 -20.76 14.16
N ALA A 18 2.28 -19.45 14.06
CA ALA A 18 3.34 -18.72 13.37
C ALA A 18 3.81 -17.53 14.22
N ILE A 19 5.12 -17.40 14.38
CA ILE A 19 5.73 -16.19 14.95
C ILE A 19 6.12 -15.29 13.80
N ILE A 20 5.64 -14.06 13.82
CA ILE A 20 5.99 -13.02 12.86
C ILE A 20 6.71 -11.87 13.57
N THR A 21 7.76 -11.38 12.93
CA THR A 21 8.58 -10.27 13.46
C THR A 21 8.83 -9.25 12.37
N ARG A 22 8.88 -7.98 12.75
CA ARG A 22 9.21 -6.87 11.85
C ARG A 22 9.86 -5.75 12.64
N SER A 23 11.07 -5.35 12.27
CA SER A 23 11.77 -4.26 12.96
C SER A 23 11.17 -2.89 12.60
N ASN A 24 10.76 -2.72 11.34
CA ASN A 24 10.06 -1.53 10.84
C ASN A 24 9.52 -1.76 9.43
N VAL A 25 8.67 -0.87 8.95
CA VAL A 25 8.03 -0.96 7.62
C VAL A 25 8.93 -0.53 6.46
N PHE A 26 10.07 0.08 6.72
CA PHE A 26 10.97 0.62 5.68
C PHE A 26 11.98 -0.42 5.21
N ASP A 27 12.62 -1.09 6.16
CA ASP A 27 13.74 -2.00 5.91
C ASP A 27 13.28 -3.45 5.72
N ASP A 28 12.23 -3.86 6.44
CA ASP A 28 11.73 -5.24 6.38
C ASP A 28 10.60 -5.42 5.37
N ALA A 29 10.54 -6.60 4.80
CA ALA A 29 9.42 -7.01 3.98
C ALA A 29 8.10 -7.02 4.79
N PRO A 30 6.94 -6.82 4.15
CA PRO A 30 5.67 -6.94 4.84
C PRO A 30 5.45 -8.37 5.34
N VAL A 31 4.88 -8.46 6.54
CA VAL A 31 4.53 -9.73 7.17
C VAL A 31 3.14 -9.61 7.82
N GLY A 32 2.31 -10.64 7.60
CA GLY A 32 0.93 -10.60 8.09
C GLY A 32 0.13 -11.82 7.67
N LEU A 33 -1.16 -11.83 8.02
CA LEU A 33 -2.07 -12.94 7.79
C LEU A 33 -3.37 -12.46 7.14
N GLN A 34 -3.69 -12.98 5.96
CA GLN A 34 -5.02 -12.86 5.37
C GLN A 34 -5.82 -14.12 5.66
N PHE A 35 -7.06 -13.98 6.12
CA PHE A 35 -7.95 -15.08 6.42
C PHE A 35 -9.41 -14.70 6.13
N ASN A 36 -10.23 -15.70 5.88
CA ASN A 36 -11.66 -15.53 5.60
C ASN A 36 -12.52 -15.55 6.89
N LYS A 37 -13.81 -15.29 6.77
CA LYS A 37 -14.78 -15.18 7.86
C LYS A 37 -14.93 -16.44 8.74
N GLN A 38 -14.45 -17.59 8.30
CA GLN A 38 -14.59 -18.86 9.01
C GLN A 38 -13.38 -19.20 9.89
N VAL A 39 -12.34 -18.40 9.83
CA VAL A 39 -11.09 -18.64 10.55
C VAL A 39 -11.02 -17.74 11.78
N ALA A 40 -10.95 -18.34 12.96
CA ALA A 40 -10.59 -17.64 14.18
C ALA A 40 -9.08 -17.49 14.26
N VAL A 41 -8.61 -16.31 14.66
CA VAL A 41 -7.19 -16.01 14.83
C VAL A 41 -6.97 -15.47 16.24
N GLU A 42 -6.09 -16.13 17.00
CA GLU A 42 -5.56 -15.61 18.25
C GLU A 42 -4.29 -14.84 17.96
N VAL A 43 -4.20 -13.60 18.45
CA VAL A 43 -3.04 -12.72 18.30
C VAL A 43 -2.42 -12.51 19.67
N ILE A 44 -1.18 -12.93 19.85
CA ILE A 44 -0.42 -12.78 21.08
C ILE A 44 0.77 -11.87 20.79
N ALA A 45 0.87 -10.74 21.49
CA ALA A 45 2.04 -9.87 21.43
C ALA A 45 3.19 -10.49 22.26
N ASN A 46 4.33 -10.73 21.60
CA ASN A 46 5.53 -11.24 22.27
C ASN A 46 6.36 -10.09 22.87
N GLU A 47 6.15 -8.88 22.39
CA GLU A 47 6.74 -7.62 22.85
C GLU A 47 5.82 -6.46 22.48
N ASP A 48 6.19 -5.23 22.80
CA ASP A 48 5.47 -4.04 22.33
C ASP A 48 5.39 -4.07 20.81
N SER A 49 4.18 -4.10 20.28
CA SER A 49 3.95 -4.33 18.86
C SER A 49 2.84 -3.43 18.30
N GLU A 50 3.02 -2.99 17.07
CA GLU A 50 2.00 -2.27 16.31
C GLU A 50 1.59 -3.09 15.10
N TYR A 51 0.29 -3.32 14.93
CA TYR A 51 -0.25 -3.98 13.74
C TYR A 51 -1.55 -3.33 13.27
N LEU A 52 -1.82 -3.46 12.00
CA LEU A 52 -3.07 -3.06 11.38
C LEU A 52 -4.01 -4.26 11.28
N CYS A 53 -5.27 -4.03 11.65
CA CYS A 53 -6.34 -5.01 11.47
C CYS A 53 -7.40 -4.44 10.55
N PHE A 54 -7.60 -5.08 9.38
CA PHE A 54 -8.60 -4.69 8.40
C PHE A 54 -9.67 -5.76 8.27
N GLN A 55 -10.91 -5.33 8.21
CA GLN A 55 -12.07 -6.19 8.04
C GLN A 55 -12.95 -5.64 6.93
N THR A 56 -13.52 -6.55 6.15
CA THR A 56 -14.49 -6.24 5.12
C THR A 56 -15.43 -7.42 4.93
N GLU A 57 -16.65 -7.16 4.51
CA GLU A 57 -17.60 -8.20 4.12
C GLU A 57 -17.08 -8.97 2.91
N ASN A 58 -17.22 -10.29 2.95
CA ASN A 58 -16.91 -11.15 1.81
C ASN A 58 -17.72 -12.45 1.90
N ASP A 59 -18.47 -12.78 0.87
CA ASP A 59 -19.23 -14.02 0.79
C ASP A 59 -18.39 -15.22 0.36
N LYS A 60 -17.28 -14.96 -0.31
CA LYS A 60 -16.37 -15.99 -0.79
C LYS A 60 -15.42 -16.45 0.30
N THR A 61 -14.93 -17.67 0.14
CA THR A 61 -13.88 -18.25 0.98
C THR A 61 -12.60 -18.43 0.18
N TYR A 62 -11.47 -18.37 0.85
CA TYR A 62 -10.13 -18.57 0.28
C TYR A 62 -9.20 -19.12 1.38
N PRO A 63 -8.08 -19.77 1.00
CA PRO A 63 -7.12 -20.28 1.96
C PRO A 63 -6.51 -19.15 2.81
N THR A 64 -6.32 -19.43 4.10
CA THR A 64 -5.54 -18.53 4.96
C THR A 64 -4.11 -18.43 4.45
N THR A 65 -3.62 -17.21 4.28
CA THR A 65 -2.30 -16.94 3.71
C THR A 65 -1.46 -16.10 4.66
N LEU A 66 -0.33 -16.66 5.07
CA LEU A 66 0.72 -15.95 5.79
C LEU A 66 1.65 -15.28 4.78
N PHE A 67 1.73 -13.95 4.83
CA PHE A 67 2.61 -13.16 3.98
C PHE A 67 3.98 -12.99 4.62
N ASN A 68 5.00 -13.07 3.80
CA ASN A 68 6.39 -12.81 4.13
C ASN A 68 7.18 -12.47 2.84
N LYS A 69 8.48 -12.26 2.96
CA LYS A 69 9.37 -11.90 1.84
C LYS A 69 9.33 -12.86 0.64
N ASP A 70 8.88 -14.12 0.85
CA ASP A 70 8.97 -15.17 -0.19
C ASP A 70 7.72 -15.20 -1.09
N ASN A 71 6.62 -14.57 -0.64
CA ASN A 71 5.34 -14.56 -1.38
C ASN A 71 4.71 -13.17 -1.59
N VAL A 72 5.47 -12.12 -1.34
CA VAL A 72 5.10 -10.73 -1.67
C VAL A 72 5.74 -10.34 -2.98
N VAL A 73 4.95 -9.77 -3.90
CA VAL A 73 5.45 -9.27 -5.18
C VAL A 73 6.05 -7.89 -5.00
N VAL A 74 7.35 -7.75 -5.21
CA VAL A 74 8.09 -6.50 -5.04
C VAL A 74 8.50 -5.93 -6.39
N VAL A 75 8.18 -4.65 -6.62
CA VAL A 75 8.53 -3.95 -7.86
C VAL A 75 9.05 -2.56 -7.55
N ASP A 76 10.26 -2.25 -8.01
CA ASP A 76 10.78 -0.89 -8.03
C ASP A 76 10.14 -0.11 -9.18
N ARG A 77 9.59 1.05 -8.88
CA ARG A 77 8.91 1.92 -9.82
C ARG A 77 9.60 3.28 -9.90
N GLY A 78 9.55 3.88 -11.09
CA GLY A 78 10.02 5.26 -11.33
C GLY A 78 11.53 5.40 -11.52
N ALA A 79 12.33 4.33 -11.38
CA ALA A 79 13.75 4.36 -11.65
C ALA A 79 14.03 4.67 -13.13
N GLY A 80 14.96 5.59 -13.40
CA GLY A 80 15.27 6.05 -14.76
C GLY A 80 14.22 6.95 -15.40
N GLN A 81 13.15 7.31 -14.67
CA GLN A 81 12.05 8.11 -15.20
C GLN A 81 11.96 9.45 -14.45
N TRP A 82 11.59 10.51 -15.18
CA TRP A 82 11.25 11.83 -14.62
C TRP A 82 12.30 12.38 -13.64
N ASN A 83 13.58 12.27 -14.00
CA ASN A 83 14.71 12.65 -13.15
C ASN A 83 14.65 12.01 -11.75
N GLU A 84 14.26 10.74 -11.67
CA GLU A 84 14.12 9.97 -10.41
C GLU A 84 13.07 10.56 -9.43
N CYS A 85 12.16 11.42 -9.89
CA CYS A 85 11.22 12.11 -8.99
C CYS A 85 10.12 11.22 -8.42
N ALA A 86 9.92 10.01 -8.95
CA ALA A 86 8.87 9.10 -8.50
C ALA A 86 9.38 7.68 -8.15
N THR A 87 10.64 7.59 -7.72
CA THR A 87 11.23 6.30 -7.29
C THR A 87 10.60 5.81 -6.00
N ARG A 88 10.14 4.56 -6.01
CA ARG A 88 9.47 3.90 -4.89
C ARG A 88 9.53 2.39 -5.02
N ASN A 89 9.44 1.69 -3.90
CA ASN A 89 9.36 0.24 -3.83
C ASN A 89 7.91 -0.17 -3.52
N VAL A 90 7.24 -0.82 -4.47
CA VAL A 90 5.84 -1.28 -4.34
C VAL A 90 5.83 -2.75 -3.98
N ARG A 91 5.15 -3.10 -2.90
CA ARG A 91 5.08 -4.44 -2.32
C ARG A 91 3.63 -4.91 -2.30
N THR A 92 3.22 -5.67 -3.30
CA THR A 92 1.85 -6.18 -3.44
C THR A 92 1.72 -7.51 -2.74
N MET A 93 0.81 -7.61 -1.79
CA MET A 93 0.47 -8.85 -1.08
C MET A 93 -0.67 -9.58 -1.75
N VAL A 94 -1.74 -8.89 -2.10
CA VAL A 94 -2.90 -9.44 -2.81
C VAL A 94 -3.42 -8.45 -3.83
N ASP A 95 -3.69 -8.97 -5.01
CA ASP A 95 -4.52 -8.33 -6.03
C ASP A 95 -5.54 -9.35 -6.56
N TYR A 96 -6.37 -8.92 -7.52
CA TYR A 96 -7.41 -9.79 -8.09
C TYR A 96 -6.84 -11.01 -8.85
N LYS A 97 -5.60 -10.93 -9.35
CA LYS A 97 -4.94 -12.07 -10.04
C LYS A 97 -4.39 -13.09 -9.04
N ILE A 98 -3.85 -12.60 -7.91
CA ILE A 98 -3.30 -13.45 -6.84
C ILE A 98 -4.42 -14.18 -6.11
N ASN A 99 -5.50 -13.47 -5.76
CA ASN A 99 -6.63 -14.06 -5.04
C ASN A 99 -7.96 -13.44 -5.51
N PRO A 100 -8.62 -13.99 -6.54
CA PRO A 100 -9.88 -13.49 -7.06
C PRO A 100 -11.08 -13.70 -6.11
N ASN A 101 -10.90 -14.44 -5.04
CA ASN A 101 -11.90 -14.62 -3.99
C ASN A 101 -11.74 -13.62 -2.85
N SER A 102 -10.61 -12.92 -2.76
CA SER A 102 -10.48 -11.75 -1.91
C SER A 102 -11.31 -10.60 -2.48
N ASN A 103 -12.05 -9.89 -1.63
CA ASN A 103 -12.75 -8.68 -2.04
C ASN A 103 -11.94 -7.40 -1.81
N ILE A 104 -10.65 -7.55 -1.48
CA ILE A 104 -9.69 -6.46 -1.37
C ILE A 104 -8.39 -6.80 -2.13
N ALA A 105 -7.83 -5.79 -2.78
CA ALA A 105 -6.42 -5.75 -3.12
C ALA A 105 -5.69 -4.93 -2.05
N PHE A 106 -4.48 -5.34 -1.68
CA PHE A 106 -3.70 -4.62 -0.69
C PHE A 106 -2.21 -4.83 -0.85
N GLY A 107 -1.49 -3.86 -0.37
CA GLY A 107 -0.05 -3.83 -0.36
C GLY A 107 0.49 -2.63 0.40
N GLU A 108 1.77 -2.45 0.31
CA GLU A 108 2.44 -1.26 0.84
C GLU A 108 3.42 -0.69 -0.18
N THR A 109 3.75 0.56 0.00
CA THR A 109 4.74 1.25 -0.84
C THR A 109 5.69 2.04 0.03
N VAL A 110 6.98 1.79 -0.14
CA VAL A 110 8.03 2.64 0.44
C VAL A 110 8.41 3.70 -0.58
N ASN A 111 8.09 4.93 -0.26
CA ASN A 111 8.39 6.10 -1.07
C ASN A 111 9.66 6.77 -0.55
N TYR A 112 10.64 6.97 -1.44
CA TYR A 112 11.92 7.55 -1.04
C TYR A 112 11.79 9.06 -0.74
N PRO A 113 12.71 9.64 0.06
CA PRO A 113 12.65 11.04 0.46
C PRO A 113 12.50 12.02 -0.71
N GLY A 114 11.50 12.91 -0.63
CA GLY A 114 11.22 13.92 -1.66
C GLY A 114 10.59 13.39 -2.95
N LYS A 115 10.17 12.13 -2.99
CA LYS A 115 9.65 11.49 -4.20
C LYS A 115 8.14 11.46 -4.23
N TRP A 116 7.60 11.40 -5.47
CA TRP A 116 6.18 11.22 -5.75
C TRP A 116 5.81 9.74 -5.81
N SER A 117 4.57 9.46 -5.45
CA SER A 117 3.97 8.15 -5.57
C SER A 117 2.56 8.24 -6.14
N THR A 118 2.00 7.11 -6.55
CA THR A 118 0.72 7.11 -7.29
C THR A 118 0.82 8.02 -8.54
N PHE A 119 2.02 8.00 -9.15
CA PHE A 119 2.41 8.85 -10.26
C PHE A 119 2.77 7.97 -11.48
N ILE A 120 2.25 8.21 -12.71
CA ILE A 120 1.46 9.37 -13.09
C ILE A 120 0.14 9.38 -12.29
N PRO A 121 -0.49 10.59 -12.06
CA PRO A 121 -1.79 10.64 -11.41
C PRO A 121 -2.79 9.74 -12.10
N HIS A 122 -3.49 8.95 -11.32
CA HIS A 122 -4.47 8.00 -11.83
C HIS A 122 -5.73 7.95 -10.95
N LEU A 123 -6.75 7.29 -11.43
CA LEU A 123 -8.04 7.16 -10.78
C LEU A 123 -8.66 5.78 -11.08
N HIS A 124 -9.54 5.35 -10.23
CA HIS A 124 -10.35 4.13 -10.39
C HIS A 124 -11.68 4.25 -9.60
N ASP A 125 -12.65 3.40 -9.95
CA ASP A 125 -13.99 3.46 -9.34
C ASP A 125 -14.02 2.96 -7.89
N GLN A 126 -13.16 2.00 -7.55
CA GLN A 126 -13.14 1.31 -6.28
C GLN A 126 -12.62 2.23 -5.16
N PRO A 127 -13.26 2.22 -3.98
CA PRO A 127 -12.74 2.98 -2.84
C PRO A 127 -11.41 2.42 -2.36
N GLU A 128 -10.53 3.31 -1.95
CA GLU A 128 -9.21 3.00 -1.45
C GLU A 128 -8.94 3.70 -0.11
N LEU A 129 -8.18 3.04 0.74
CA LEU A 129 -7.70 3.59 1.99
C LEU A 129 -6.17 3.55 2.01
N TYR A 130 -5.56 4.65 2.41
CA TYR A 130 -4.14 4.76 2.71
C TYR A 130 -3.91 4.95 4.20
N TYR A 131 -2.96 4.20 4.77
CA TYR A 131 -2.43 4.43 6.12
C TYR A 131 -0.94 4.71 6.02
N TYR A 132 -0.48 5.80 6.65
CA TYR A 132 0.86 6.35 6.46
C TYR A 132 1.77 6.13 7.66
N ARG A 133 3.01 5.79 7.37
CA ARG A 133 4.12 5.78 8.31
C ARG A 133 5.27 6.62 7.76
N PHE A 134 5.97 7.29 8.63
CA PHE A 134 7.21 8.00 8.30
C PHE A 134 8.36 7.43 9.11
N ASN A 135 9.58 7.47 8.54
CA ASN A 135 10.78 6.97 9.21
C ASN A 135 11.23 7.84 10.40
N ARG A 136 10.54 8.95 10.62
CA ARG A 136 10.67 9.85 11.78
C ARG A 136 9.30 10.38 12.17
N PRO A 137 9.03 10.58 13.46
CA PRO A 137 7.71 11.00 13.95
C PRO A 137 7.27 12.38 13.44
N GLU A 138 8.21 13.28 13.13
CA GLU A 138 7.96 14.59 12.55
C GLU A 138 7.82 14.57 11.01
N GLY A 139 8.00 13.41 10.38
CA GLY A 139 7.87 13.23 8.94
C GLY A 139 6.50 13.63 8.42
N PHE A 140 6.47 14.19 7.22
CA PHE A 140 5.24 14.63 6.57
C PHE A 140 5.31 14.52 5.05
N GLY A 141 4.15 14.63 4.45
CA GLY A 141 3.97 14.66 3.02
C GLY A 141 2.65 15.31 2.64
N ALA A 142 2.26 15.15 1.41
CA ALA A 142 0.96 15.56 0.91
C ALA A 142 0.29 14.42 0.14
N SER A 143 -1.01 14.28 0.30
CA SER A 143 -1.88 13.42 -0.50
C SER A 143 -2.92 14.29 -1.18
N PHE A 144 -3.10 14.07 -2.46
CA PHE A 144 -4.09 14.76 -3.27
C PHE A 144 -5.37 13.91 -3.33
N TYR A 145 -6.50 14.58 -3.45
CA TYR A 145 -7.78 13.97 -3.71
C TYR A 145 -8.57 14.90 -4.63
N GLY A 146 -8.47 14.67 -5.93
CA GLY A 146 -8.84 15.65 -6.94
C GLY A 146 -8.05 16.95 -6.74
N ASP A 147 -8.76 18.05 -6.62
CA ASP A 147 -8.17 19.39 -6.41
C ASP A 147 -7.80 19.68 -4.95
N ASN A 148 -8.17 18.82 -4.02
CA ASN A 148 -7.86 19.00 -2.60
C ASN A 148 -6.50 18.40 -2.25
N VAL A 149 -5.78 19.07 -1.35
CA VAL A 149 -4.49 18.63 -0.84
C VAL A 149 -4.53 18.53 0.67
N TYR A 150 -4.13 17.37 1.18
CA TYR A 150 -4.11 17.10 2.62
C TYR A 150 -2.68 16.84 3.08
N GLN A 151 -2.29 17.50 4.16
CA GLN A 151 -1.05 17.15 4.83
C GLN A 151 -1.18 15.77 5.46
N ILE A 152 -0.26 14.86 5.14
CA ILE A 152 -0.16 13.53 5.76
C ILE A 152 1.02 13.49 6.73
N LYS A 153 0.85 12.75 7.83
CA LYS A 153 1.81 12.59 8.93
C LYS A 153 1.90 11.13 9.34
N ASP A 154 2.86 10.83 10.20
CA ASP A 154 2.97 9.48 10.76
C ASP A 154 1.66 9.07 11.46
N ARG A 155 1.21 7.84 11.20
CA ARG A 155 -0.07 7.25 11.68
C ARG A 155 -1.34 8.00 11.24
N SER A 156 -1.27 8.82 10.20
CA SER A 156 -2.47 9.37 9.57
C SER A 156 -3.03 8.43 8.51
N TYR A 157 -4.28 8.64 8.09
CA TYR A 157 -4.91 7.91 7.01
C TYR A 157 -5.75 8.81 6.13
N ILE A 158 -6.01 8.37 4.91
CA ILE A 158 -6.92 9.01 3.95
C ILE A 158 -7.82 7.94 3.32
N CYS A 159 -9.09 8.26 3.11
CA CYS A 159 -10.03 7.45 2.34
C CYS A 159 -10.33 8.14 1.02
N VAL A 160 -10.07 7.45 -0.08
CA VAL A 160 -10.46 7.84 -1.44
C VAL A 160 -11.74 7.11 -1.76
N THR A 161 -12.88 7.82 -1.75
CA THR A 161 -14.22 7.22 -1.88
C THR A 161 -14.87 7.50 -3.24
N GLU A 162 -14.27 8.37 -4.04
CA GLU A 162 -14.76 8.77 -5.35
C GLU A 162 -13.66 8.56 -6.40
N LYS A 163 -14.05 8.42 -7.65
CA LYS A 163 -13.15 8.28 -8.80
C LYS A 163 -12.40 9.60 -9.08
N LEU A 164 -11.49 9.97 -8.21
CA LEU A 164 -10.66 11.17 -8.32
C LEU A 164 -9.17 10.80 -8.31
N ALA A 165 -8.37 11.61 -8.98
CA ALA A 165 -6.92 11.43 -8.96
C ALA A 165 -6.35 11.65 -7.56
N HIS A 166 -5.42 10.76 -7.15
CA HIS A 166 -4.94 10.73 -5.76
C HIS A 166 -3.42 10.52 -5.65
N PRO A 167 -2.59 11.30 -6.36
CA PRO A 167 -1.14 11.22 -6.22
C PRO A 167 -0.68 11.66 -4.83
N GLN A 168 0.53 11.26 -4.47
CA GLN A 168 1.11 11.51 -3.15
C GLN A 168 2.56 11.91 -3.27
N VAL A 169 3.06 12.65 -2.30
CA VAL A 169 4.47 13.06 -2.23
C VAL A 169 4.94 13.08 -0.78
N THR A 170 6.19 12.66 -0.55
CA THR A 170 6.84 12.83 0.75
C THR A 170 7.77 14.02 0.77
N ALA A 171 7.92 14.67 1.93
CA ALA A 171 8.85 15.79 2.08
C ALA A 171 10.31 15.34 1.93
N PRO A 172 11.21 16.20 1.44
CA PRO A 172 12.65 15.90 1.39
C PRO A 172 13.19 15.53 2.78
N GLY A 173 14.03 14.48 2.82
CA GLY A 173 14.64 13.98 4.05
C GLY A 173 13.84 12.93 4.82
N TYR A 174 12.59 12.67 4.45
CA TYR A 174 11.74 11.66 5.09
C TYR A 174 11.34 10.56 4.12
N ALA A 175 11.54 9.32 4.50
CA ALA A 175 10.91 8.19 3.80
C ALA A 175 9.48 8.02 4.29
N MET A 176 8.58 7.71 3.38
CA MET A 176 7.18 7.43 3.67
C MET A 176 6.87 5.98 3.27
N ASN A 177 6.34 5.21 4.20
CA ASN A 177 5.63 3.98 3.88
C ASN A 177 4.14 4.28 3.93
N TYR A 178 3.39 3.81 2.97
CA TYR A 178 1.95 3.80 3.08
C TYR A 178 1.42 2.42 2.71
N PHE A 179 0.50 1.96 3.55
CA PHE A 179 -0.28 0.77 3.31
C PHE A 179 -1.52 1.17 2.51
N TRP A 180 -1.82 0.45 1.44
CA TRP A 180 -2.96 0.71 0.57
C TRP A 180 -3.89 -0.50 0.51
N ILE A 181 -5.19 -0.22 0.60
CA ILE A 181 -6.25 -1.22 0.50
C ILE A 181 -7.32 -0.69 -0.45
N ILE A 182 -7.63 -1.47 -1.47
CA ILE A 182 -8.67 -1.20 -2.45
C ILE A 182 -9.78 -2.23 -2.28
N ARG A 183 -11.00 -1.78 -1.98
CA ARG A 183 -12.19 -2.64 -1.87
C ARG A 183 -12.75 -2.91 -3.26
N HIS A 184 -12.80 -4.16 -3.69
CA HIS A 184 -13.42 -4.53 -4.94
C HIS A 184 -14.94 -4.32 -4.92
N PHE A 185 -15.51 -3.88 -6.03
CA PHE A 185 -16.94 -3.97 -6.27
C PHE A 185 -17.29 -5.36 -6.82
N ASP A 186 -18.48 -5.88 -6.51
CA ASP A 186 -18.87 -7.25 -6.83
C ASP A 186 -18.73 -7.61 -8.31
N TYR A 187 -19.10 -6.72 -9.21
CA TYR A 187 -19.03 -6.94 -10.66
C TYR A 187 -17.97 -6.08 -11.37
N ASN A 188 -17.21 -5.31 -10.59
CA ASN A 188 -16.13 -4.46 -11.08
C ASN A 188 -14.94 -4.53 -10.11
N PRO A 189 -14.20 -5.66 -10.08
CA PRO A 189 -13.00 -5.76 -9.24
C PRO A 189 -11.92 -4.82 -9.76
N TRP A 190 -11.13 -4.27 -8.84
CA TRP A 190 -9.96 -3.50 -9.24
C TRP A 190 -8.92 -4.40 -9.91
N THR A 191 -8.56 -4.07 -11.14
CA THR A 191 -7.54 -4.78 -11.93
C THR A 191 -6.47 -3.82 -12.48
N GLY A 192 -6.56 -2.55 -12.15
CA GLY A 192 -5.68 -1.47 -12.58
C GLY A 192 -6.37 -0.11 -12.44
N ALA A 193 -5.70 0.92 -12.84
CA ALA A 193 -6.17 2.31 -12.77
C ALA A 193 -6.09 2.99 -14.15
N GLU A 194 -6.89 4.03 -14.35
CA GLU A 194 -6.85 4.90 -15.52
C GLU A 194 -5.93 6.09 -15.23
N ASN A 195 -5.02 6.40 -16.14
CA ASN A 195 -4.20 7.59 -16.01
C ASN A 195 -5.02 8.86 -16.28
N VAL A 196 -4.65 9.93 -15.61
CA VAL A 196 -5.17 11.27 -15.95
C VAL A 196 -4.54 11.71 -17.26
N LYS A 197 -5.37 11.93 -18.29
CA LYS A 197 -4.95 12.14 -19.70
C LYS A 197 -3.98 13.29 -19.89
N GLU A 198 -4.15 14.37 -19.15
CA GLU A 198 -3.28 15.57 -19.22
C GLU A 198 -1.82 15.25 -18.87
N HIS A 199 -1.57 14.15 -18.16
CA HIS A 199 -0.23 13.75 -17.72
C HIS A 199 0.35 12.57 -18.51
N GLU A 200 -0.40 11.99 -19.46
CA GLU A 200 0.05 10.82 -20.25
C GLU A 200 1.24 11.11 -21.16
N TRP A 201 1.51 12.38 -21.49
CA TRP A 201 2.70 12.77 -22.23
C TRP A 201 4.01 12.35 -21.54
N LEU A 202 4.00 12.17 -20.21
CA LEU A 202 5.12 11.65 -19.45
C LEU A 202 5.42 10.17 -19.69
N LEU A 203 4.53 9.44 -20.35
CA LEU A 203 4.74 8.03 -20.73
C LEU A 203 5.59 7.88 -22.00
N ASP A 204 5.72 8.95 -22.79
CA ASP A 204 6.64 8.95 -23.92
C ASP A 204 8.09 8.89 -23.40
N PRO A 205 8.88 7.85 -23.74
CA PRO A 205 10.26 7.75 -23.28
C PRO A 205 11.15 8.90 -23.79
N ASN A 206 10.70 9.65 -24.81
CA ASN A 206 11.40 10.81 -25.35
C ASN A 206 10.82 12.15 -24.83
N CYS A 207 9.92 12.10 -23.85
CA CYS A 207 9.35 13.33 -23.28
C CYS A 207 10.45 14.22 -22.71
N LYS A 208 10.35 15.51 -23.01
CA LYS A 208 11.32 16.50 -22.53
C LYS A 208 10.81 17.18 -21.27
N ILE A 209 11.53 16.98 -20.19
CA ILE A 209 11.23 17.55 -18.87
C ILE A 209 12.15 18.75 -18.64
N TRP A 210 11.58 19.88 -18.23
CA TRP A 210 12.36 21.07 -17.92
C TRP A 210 13.32 20.85 -16.73
N PRO A 211 14.56 21.38 -16.76
CA PRO A 211 15.16 22.08 -17.89
C PRO A 211 15.61 21.09 -18.98
N GLU A 212 15.14 21.33 -20.19
CA GLU A 212 15.64 20.59 -21.35
C GLU A 212 17.13 20.86 -21.52
N LYS A 213 17.93 19.81 -21.55
CA LYS A 213 19.36 19.87 -21.87
C LYS A 213 19.62 19.18 -23.19
#